data_ddb73e99c450bde88476536fffc44424
#
_entry.id   ddb73e99c450bde88476536fffc44424
#
_cell.length_a   1.000
_cell.length_b   1.000
_cell.length_c   1.000
_cell.angle_alpha   90.00
_cell.angle_beta   90.00
_cell.angle_gamma   90.00
#
_symmetry.space_group_name_H-M   'P 1'
#
loop_
_entity.id
_entity.type
_entity.pdbx_description
1 polymer ?
#
loop_
_entity_poly.entity_id
_entity_poly.type
_entity_poly.pdbx_seq_one_letter_code
_entity_poly.pdbx_strand_id
1 'polypeptide(L)'
;YKGARIRLCKVASEQIAHPGDVISFAIRFDNVGDSPLKNLVVTDSLAPRLEYVDASQLTSQPASFSTTPNEAGSKVLRWEFEKPIKPGEGGIIRFDAKVR
;
A
#
# COMPACT_ATOMS: atom_id res chain seq x y z
N TYR A 1 -11.33 19.67 -7.94
CA TYR A 1 -12.23 18.57 -8.31
C TYR A 1 -13.43 18.54 -7.39
N LYS A 2 -14.57 18.22 -7.95
CA LYS A 2 -15.79 17.98 -7.18
C LYS A 2 -15.90 16.48 -6.89
N GLY A 3 -16.18 16.14 -5.65
CA GLY A 3 -16.31 14.76 -5.21
C GLY A 3 -15.04 14.17 -4.63
N ALA A 4 -15.07 12.88 -4.36
CA ALA A 4 -13.94 12.15 -3.80
C ALA A 4 -12.93 11.83 -4.89
N ARG A 5 -11.65 12.09 -4.62
CA ARG A 5 -10.56 11.77 -5.52
C ARG A 5 -9.29 11.47 -4.74
N ILE A 6 -8.61 10.40 -5.10
CA ILE A 6 -7.38 9.98 -4.44
C ILE A 6 -6.19 10.09 -5.39
N ARG A 7 -5.04 10.47 -4.84
CA ARG A 7 -3.75 10.38 -5.51
C ARG A 7 -2.90 9.36 -4.77
N LEU A 8 -2.30 8.42 -5.51
CA LEU A 8 -1.42 7.39 -4.98
C LEU A 8 -0.02 7.55 -5.58
N CYS A 9 0.99 7.35 -4.74
CA CYS A 9 2.38 7.30 -5.18
C CYS A 9 3.10 6.19 -4.43
N LYS A 10 3.73 5.27 -5.17
CA LYS A 10 4.50 4.17 -4.58
C LYS A 10 5.98 4.37 -4.90
N VAL A 11 6.82 4.25 -3.88
CA VAL A 11 8.27 4.32 -4.02
C VAL A 11 8.91 3.11 -3.35
N ALA A 12 10.04 2.68 -3.90
CA ALA A 12 10.87 1.61 -3.35
C ALA A 12 12.17 2.19 -2.83
N SER A 13 12.73 1.59 -1.77
CA SER A 13 14.01 2.02 -1.21
C SER A 13 15.18 1.79 -2.16
N GLU A 14 15.05 0.82 -3.07
CA GLU A 14 16.08 0.46 -4.05
C GLU A 14 15.44 0.19 -5.40
N GLN A 15 16.13 0.59 -6.48
CA GLN A 15 15.69 0.32 -7.85
C GLN A 15 16.31 -0.95 -8.41
N ILE A 16 17.47 -1.35 -7.88
CA ILE A 16 18.17 -2.57 -8.27
C ILE A 16 18.31 -3.43 -7.04
N ALA A 17 17.88 -4.69 -7.12
CA ALA A 17 17.94 -5.63 -6.02
C ALA A 17 18.30 -7.03 -6.52
N HIS A 18 18.94 -7.79 -5.65
CA HIS A 18 19.38 -9.16 -5.92
C HIS A 18 18.58 -10.14 -5.05
N PRO A 19 18.51 -11.42 -5.45
CA PRO A 19 17.86 -12.44 -4.62
C PRO A 19 18.38 -12.41 -3.18
N GLY A 20 17.45 -12.43 -2.23
CA GLY A 20 17.78 -12.34 -0.81
C GLY A 20 17.69 -10.93 -0.23
N ASP A 21 17.73 -9.90 -1.05
CA ASP A 21 17.60 -8.51 -0.58
C ASP A 21 16.19 -8.24 -0.11
N VAL A 22 16.09 -7.36 0.91
CA VAL A 22 14.80 -6.84 1.39
C VAL A 22 14.66 -5.40 0.90
N ILE A 23 13.53 -5.15 0.23
CA ILE A 23 13.20 -3.82 -0.28
C ILE A 23 12.07 -3.25 0.56
N SER A 24 12.23 -2.01 1.01
CA SER A 24 11.17 -1.29 1.70
C SER A 24 10.38 -0.46 0.70
N PHE A 25 9.05 -0.59 0.76
CA PHE A 25 8.13 0.15 -0.09
C PHE A 25 7.32 1.12 0.76
N ALA A 26 6.99 2.26 0.16
CA ALA A 26 6.08 3.23 0.74
C ALA A 26 5.02 3.60 -0.29
N ILE A 27 3.75 3.51 0.11
CA ILE A 27 2.62 3.97 -0.70
C ILE A 27 2.04 5.19 0.00
N ARG A 28 2.14 6.33 -0.66
CA ARG A 28 1.56 7.57 -0.16
C ARG A 28 0.22 7.81 -0.82
N PHE A 29 -0.78 8.17 -0.05
CA PHE A 29 -2.10 8.50 -0.57
C PHE A 29 -2.58 9.84 -0.02
N ASP A 30 -3.28 10.59 -0.87
CA ASP A 30 -3.84 11.90 -0.51
C ASP A 30 -5.23 12.02 -1.11
N ASN A 31 -6.17 12.55 -0.32
CA ASN A 31 -7.48 12.94 -0.83
C ASN A 31 -7.35 14.32 -1.47
N VAL A 32 -7.35 14.36 -2.79
CA VAL A 32 -7.22 15.60 -3.56
C VAL A 32 -8.57 16.11 -4.07
N GLY A 33 -9.65 15.47 -3.67
CA GLY A 33 -11.02 15.91 -3.98
C GLY A 33 -11.56 16.87 -2.93
N ASP A 34 -12.83 17.17 -3.02
CA ASP A 34 -13.53 18.06 -2.09
C ASP A 34 -14.56 17.34 -1.20
N SER A 35 -14.58 16.01 -1.25
CA SER A 35 -15.45 15.17 -0.43
C SER A 35 -14.63 14.09 0.30
N PRO A 36 -15.09 13.64 1.49
CA PRO A 36 -14.41 12.58 2.21
C PRO A 36 -14.38 11.27 1.41
N LEU A 37 -13.26 10.55 1.48
CA LEU A 37 -13.14 9.18 0.97
C LEU A 37 -13.57 8.21 2.07
N LYS A 38 -14.69 7.55 1.88
CA LYS A 38 -15.23 6.55 2.79
C LYS A 38 -14.89 5.16 2.28
N ASN A 39 -14.66 4.23 3.21
CA ASN A 39 -14.40 2.82 2.88
C ASN A 39 -13.22 2.67 1.90
N LEU A 40 -12.15 3.45 2.12
CA LEU A 40 -10.98 3.39 1.26
C LEU A 40 -10.28 2.04 1.42
N VAL A 41 -10.03 1.38 0.30
CA VAL A 41 -9.26 0.14 0.22
C VAL A 41 -8.08 0.38 -0.72
N VAL A 42 -6.88 0.08 -0.24
CA VAL A 42 -5.66 0.12 -1.06
C VAL A 42 -5.14 -1.30 -1.20
N THR A 43 -4.85 -1.71 -2.43
CA THR A 43 -4.28 -3.04 -2.71
C THR A 43 -2.97 -2.91 -3.47
N ASP A 44 -2.08 -3.87 -3.25
CA ASP A 44 -0.83 -3.98 -3.98
C ASP A 44 -0.58 -5.46 -4.29
N SER A 45 -0.63 -5.81 -5.58
CA SER A 45 -0.35 -7.18 -6.03
C SER A 45 1.14 -7.30 -6.32
N LEU A 46 1.83 -8.11 -5.52
CA LEU A 46 3.28 -8.25 -5.62
C LEU A 46 3.68 -9.06 -6.86
N ALA A 47 4.78 -8.64 -7.50
CA ALA A 47 5.41 -9.38 -8.58
C ALA A 47 5.87 -10.76 -8.08
N PRO A 48 6.00 -11.78 -8.99
CA PRO A 48 6.37 -13.13 -8.57
C PRO A 48 7.73 -13.23 -7.88
N ARG A 49 8.63 -12.28 -8.13
CA ARG A 49 9.94 -12.25 -7.49
C ARG A 49 9.95 -11.64 -6.09
N LEU A 50 8.82 -11.07 -5.68
CA LEU A 50 8.70 -10.39 -4.39
C LEU A 50 7.87 -11.24 -3.42
N GLU A 51 8.42 -11.43 -2.24
CA GLU A 51 7.75 -12.12 -1.13
C GLU A 51 7.52 -11.13 0.00
N TYR A 52 6.27 -11.01 0.44
CA TYR A 52 5.95 -10.13 1.56
C TYR A 52 6.66 -10.61 2.83
N VAL A 53 7.30 -9.69 3.56
CA VAL A 53 7.89 -9.97 4.86
C VAL A 53 6.81 -9.83 5.92
N ASP A 54 6.49 -10.93 6.60
CA ASP A 54 5.41 -10.96 7.60
C ASP A 54 5.60 -9.90 8.67
N ALA A 55 4.49 -9.28 9.08
CA ALA A 55 4.44 -8.23 10.11
C ALA A 55 5.28 -6.98 9.82
N SER A 56 5.73 -6.77 8.58
CA SER A 56 6.51 -5.59 8.22
C SER A 56 5.67 -4.36 7.90
N GLN A 57 4.35 -4.52 7.67
CA GLN A 57 3.51 -3.41 7.23
C GLN A 57 3.18 -2.46 8.38
N LEU A 58 3.18 -1.16 8.06
CA LEU A 58 2.80 -0.08 8.95
C LEU A 58 1.95 0.92 8.20
N THR A 59 0.97 1.49 8.86
CA THR A 59 0.14 2.55 8.30
C THR A 59 0.09 3.73 9.26
N SER A 60 0.03 4.95 8.72
CA SER A 60 -0.13 6.17 9.50
C SER A 60 -1.57 6.39 9.96
N GLN A 61 -2.53 5.70 9.34
CA GLN A 61 -3.95 5.78 9.67
C GLN A 61 -4.47 4.39 10.03
N PRO A 62 -5.46 4.25 10.93
CA PRO A 62 -5.99 2.93 11.29
C PRO A 62 -6.54 2.18 10.07
N ALA A 63 -6.09 0.97 9.89
CA ALA A 63 -6.50 0.11 8.78
C ALA A 63 -6.44 -1.35 9.17
N SER A 64 -7.32 -2.15 8.56
CA SER A 64 -7.27 -3.60 8.63
C SER A 64 -6.43 -4.11 7.47
N PHE A 65 -5.49 -5.00 7.75
CA PHE A 65 -4.57 -5.56 6.77
C PHE A 65 -4.85 -7.03 6.53
N SER A 66 -4.82 -7.44 5.27
CA SER A 66 -4.96 -8.84 4.89
C SER A 66 -4.10 -9.14 3.66
N THR A 67 -3.80 -10.42 3.47
CA THR A 67 -3.10 -10.91 2.28
C THR A 67 -3.86 -12.08 1.69
N THR A 68 -3.82 -12.17 0.36
CA THR A 68 -4.36 -13.32 -0.37
C THR A 68 -3.35 -13.74 -1.43
N PRO A 69 -3.31 -15.05 -1.80
CA PRO A 69 -2.48 -15.47 -2.92
C PRO A 69 -2.90 -14.78 -4.22
N ASN A 70 -1.93 -14.44 -5.06
CA ASN A 70 -2.20 -13.93 -6.40
C ASN A 70 -1.85 -14.98 -7.47
N GLU A 71 -2.22 -14.70 -8.71
CA GLU A 71 -1.97 -15.64 -9.82
C GLU A 71 -0.49 -15.71 -10.21
N ALA A 72 0.32 -14.75 -9.80
CA ALA A 72 1.74 -14.69 -10.10
C ALA A 72 2.60 -15.52 -9.14
N GLY A 73 2.00 -16.23 -8.18
CA GLY A 73 2.75 -17.01 -7.19
C GLY A 73 3.26 -16.19 -6.02
N SER A 74 2.74 -15.01 -5.81
CA SER A 74 3.03 -14.17 -4.64
C SER A 74 1.73 -13.80 -3.93
N LYS A 75 1.59 -12.56 -3.44
CA LYS A 75 0.42 -12.15 -2.67
C LYS A 75 -0.13 -10.80 -3.12
N VAL A 76 -1.43 -10.61 -2.92
CA VAL A 76 -2.06 -9.30 -2.92
C VAL A 76 -2.11 -8.82 -1.49
N LEU A 77 -1.56 -7.63 -1.25
CA LEU A 77 -1.65 -6.94 0.04
C LEU A 77 -2.85 -6.02 -0.01
N ARG A 78 -3.65 -6.01 1.06
CA ARG A 78 -4.88 -5.23 1.11
C ARG A 78 -4.99 -4.50 2.44
N TRP A 79 -5.18 -3.18 2.36
CA TRP A 79 -5.44 -2.31 3.52
C TRP A 79 -6.82 -1.71 3.38
N GLU A 80 -7.65 -1.91 4.38
CA GLU A 80 -8.99 -1.34 4.47
C GLU A 80 -9.01 -0.33 5.60
N PHE A 81 -9.19 0.95 5.26
CA PHE A 81 -9.11 2.04 6.22
C PHE A 81 -10.41 2.18 6.99
N GLU A 82 -10.30 2.32 8.31
CA GLU A 82 -11.44 2.31 9.23
C GLU A 82 -12.18 3.65 9.26
N LYS A 83 -11.45 4.75 9.01
CA LYS A 83 -12.00 6.11 9.07
C LYS A 83 -12.02 6.77 7.71
N PRO A 84 -13.01 7.66 7.47
CA PRO A 84 -12.99 8.47 6.26
C PRO A 84 -11.72 9.33 6.19
N ILE A 85 -11.21 9.51 4.98
CA ILE A 85 -10.08 10.40 4.70
C ILE A 85 -10.67 11.72 4.19
N LYS A 86 -10.55 12.77 4.98
CA LYS A 86 -11.10 14.07 4.64
C LYS A 86 -10.34 14.75 3.52
N PRO A 87 -10.96 15.70 2.80
CA PRO A 87 -10.25 16.49 1.80
C PRO A 87 -8.98 17.13 2.40
N GLY A 88 -7.87 17.01 1.68
CA GLY A 88 -6.57 17.50 2.15
C GLY A 88 -5.84 16.58 3.11
N GLU A 89 -6.49 15.53 3.61
CA GLU A 89 -5.84 14.52 4.42
C GLU A 89 -5.24 13.43 3.54
N GLY A 90 -4.27 12.74 4.09
CA GLY A 90 -3.65 11.59 3.45
C GLY A 90 -2.98 10.70 4.46
N GLY A 91 -2.16 9.81 3.97
CA GLY A 91 -1.40 8.91 4.82
C GLY A 91 -0.32 8.19 4.06
N ILE A 92 0.38 7.31 4.77
CA ILE A 92 1.44 6.51 4.20
C ILE A 92 1.30 5.07 4.68
N ILE A 93 1.55 4.14 3.76
CA ILE A 93 1.62 2.71 4.01
C ILE A 93 3.05 2.30 3.76
N ARG A 94 3.65 1.54 4.67
CA ARG A 94 5.00 0.99 4.50
C ARG A 94 4.96 -0.53 4.66
N PHE A 95 5.74 -1.22 3.86
CA PHE A 95 5.94 -2.65 4.01
C PHE A 95 7.25 -3.07 3.37
N ASP A 96 7.73 -4.25 3.74
CA ASP A 96 8.95 -4.83 3.19
C ASP A 96 8.62 -6.07 2.36
N ALA A 97 9.39 -6.27 1.32
CA ALA A 97 9.32 -7.48 0.49
C ALA A 97 10.73 -7.98 0.21
N LYS A 98 10.88 -9.30 0.22
CA LYS A 98 12.15 -9.99 -0.05
C LYS A 98 12.18 -10.41 -1.51
N VAL A 99 13.32 -10.21 -2.15
CA VAL A 99 13.55 -10.67 -3.51
C VAL A 99 13.90 -12.16 -3.47
N ARG A 100 13.15 -12.95 -4.23
CA ARG A 100 13.39 -14.39 -4.36
C ARG A 100 14.50 -14.70 -5.34
#